data_bb89c1fd7a29924c9c668b36f90854cc
#
_entry.id   bb89c1fd7a29924c9c668b36f90854cc
#
_cell.length_a   1.000
_cell.length_b   1.000
_cell.length_c   1.000
_cell.angle_alpha   90.00
_cell.angle_beta   90.00
_cell.angle_gamma   90.00
#
_symmetry.space_group_name_H-M   'P 1'
#
loop_
_entity.id
_entity.type
_entity.pdbx_description
1 polymer ?
#
loop_
_entity_poly.entity_id
_entity_poly.type
_entity_poly.pdbx_seq_one_letter_code
_entity_poly.pdbx_strand_id
1 'polypeptide(L)'
;MAKFKSYNYDQTALVAVDLEKQLPPGSLEFAIHYLVDNEIDLSNLESRFKNDNEGRPAYDPRILLKIILLAYSRGIIRSRPIEKACRENITFMALSCGQCPDHSTIAAFVASMQDEIVKIFQNVLLICEKENLLGGTSFSLDGLKLPSNASKEMSGTFEELTHKKKKLENKVKKLIKKHLKSDNKDDKDNDRNLRNQEKQIERLKRRAEKIGKFLEENEPKNNHRGQEIKSNVTDNDSEKMVTSHGTIQGYNGQALVDDKYQIIVHAEAMGKGQDREHVLPMIDGAKENMKVIGLGEDYFKGKEFTADSNYHSTVNLEKCKDENLDAYIPDVNYRKRDPRFKDQYRFKPKKKKRKHFKLEDFTYDEASDSYTCSGGERLTIRARHAKIKTKVYRRYGVAKGTCDDCRYKKRCLKTPTARTKYLEIDIGRPLDSLIGKMIEKIDTVKGKERYERRLAIVEPVFANIKTQKRLDRFTVRGKPKVNVQWRLFCIIHNIEKIVNFGASFA
;
A
#
# COMPACT_ATOMS: atom_id res chain seq x y z
N MET A 1 -46.57 33.72 11.27
CA MET A 1 -45.35 33.81 10.49
C MET A 1 -44.15 33.62 11.39
N ALA A 2 -43.15 32.84 10.95
CA ALA A 2 -41.90 32.65 11.71
C ALA A 2 -41.13 33.98 11.77
N LYS A 3 -40.58 34.33 12.93
CA LYS A 3 -39.70 35.48 13.11
C LYS A 3 -38.24 35.03 12.94
N PHE A 4 -37.50 35.62 12.05
CA PHE A 4 -36.08 35.39 11.83
C PHE A 4 -35.24 36.48 12.49
N LYS A 5 -33.99 36.18 12.85
CA LYS A 5 -33.04 37.19 13.30
C LYS A 5 -32.69 38.09 12.14
N SER A 6 -32.65 39.41 12.39
CA SER A 6 -32.20 40.39 11.39
C SER A 6 -30.72 40.20 11.07
N TYR A 7 -30.33 40.39 9.82
CA TYR A 7 -28.93 40.37 9.37
C TYR A 7 -28.69 41.53 8.40
N ASN A 8 -27.47 42.01 8.41
CA ASN A 8 -27.05 43.10 7.53
C ASN A 8 -25.68 42.77 6.95
N TYR A 9 -25.55 42.75 5.62
CA TYR A 9 -24.29 42.50 4.92
C TYR A 9 -23.39 43.77 4.84
N ASP A 10 -23.91 44.93 5.11
CA ASP A 10 -23.14 46.19 5.08
C ASP A 10 -22.38 46.43 6.40
N GLN A 11 -22.54 45.55 7.37
CA GLN A 11 -21.85 45.66 8.65
C GLN A 11 -20.36 45.32 8.50
N THR A 12 -19.51 46.28 8.82
CA THR A 12 -18.07 46.08 8.92
C THR A 12 -17.71 45.61 10.34
N ALA A 13 -16.89 44.55 10.45
CA ALA A 13 -16.37 44.10 11.73
C ALA A 13 -14.82 44.10 11.71
N LEU A 14 -14.22 44.68 12.74
CA LEU A 14 -12.77 44.57 13.00
C LEU A 14 -12.54 43.47 14.03
N VAL A 15 -11.79 42.44 13.65
CA VAL A 15 -11.46 41.33 14.54
C VAL A 15 -9.95 41.38 14.83
N ALA A 16 -9.60 41.66 16.07
CA ALA A 16 -8.21 41.55 16.53
C ALA A 16 -7.86 40.07 16.78
N VAL A 17 -6.79 39.62 16.16
CA VAL A 17 -6.30 38.24 16.29
C VAL A 17 -4.94 38.25 16.96
N ASP A 18 -4.84 37.56 18.10
CA ASP A 18 -3.61 37.22 18.76
C ASP A 18 -3.20 35.80 18.28
N LEU A 19 -2.15 35.73 17.47
CA LEU A 19 -1.73 34.45 16.84
C LEU A 19 -1.24 33.43 17.86
N GLU A 20 -0.57 33.85 18.94
CA GLU A 20 -0.07 32.97 19.98
C GLU A 20 -1.23 32.26 20.72
N LYS A 21 -2.29 33.01 21.02
CA LYS A 21 -3.49 32.48 21.69
C LYS A 21 -4.29 31.50 20.82
N GLN A 22 -4.00 31.42 19.52
CA GLN A 22 -4.60 30.40 18.63
C GLN A 22 -3.94 29.03 18.72
N LEU A 23 -2.84 28.91 19.49
CA LEU A 23 -2.09 27.69 19.72
C LEU A 23 -2.16 27.33 21.22
N PRO A 24 -3.34 26.95 21.75
CA PRO A 24 -3.49 26.65 23.17
C PRO A 24 -2.71 25.39 23.56
N PRO A 25 -2.03 25.38 24.73
CA PRO A 25 -1.40 24.19 25.26
C PRO A 25 -2.34 22.96 25.28
N GLY A 26 -1.83 21.77 25.02
CA GLY A 26 -2.61 20.55 24.93
C GLY A 26 -3.31 20.34 23.58
N SER A 27 -3.27 21.32 22.67
CA SER A 27 -3.79 21.15 21.32
C SER A 27 -2.77 20.51 20.37
N LEU A 28 -3.26 19.86 19.29
CA LEU A 28 -2.39 19.32 18.25
C LEU A 28 -1.55 20.44 17.57
N GLU A 29 -2.15 21.58 17.37
CA GLU A 29 -1.51 22.75 16.78
C GLU A 29 -0.35 23.25 17.62
N PHE A 30 -0.53 23.33 18.93
CA PHE A 30 0.53 23.67 19.88
C PHE A 30 1.66 22.61 19.84
N ALA A 31 1.31 21.33 19.86
CA ALA A 31 2.31 20.27 19.81
C ALA A 31 3.12 20.31 18.50
N ILE A 32 2.45 20.52 17.35
CA ILE A 32 3.15 20.68 16.07
C ILE A 32 4.11 21.88 16.14
N HIS A 33 3.63 23.02 16.67
CA HIS A 33 4.47 24.21 16.84
C HIS A 33 5.69 23.93 17.71
N TYR A 34 5.47 23.43 18.92
CA TYR A 34 6.53 23.16 19.88
C TYR A 34 7.55 22.14 19.36
N LEU A 35 7.08 21.01 18.83
CA LEU A 35 7.96 19.94 18.36
C LEU A 35 8.83 20.36 17.18
N VAL A 36 8.26 21.11 16.23
CA VAL A 36 9.01 21.57 15.05
C VAL A 36 10.04 22.65 15.42
N ASP A 37 9.75 23.49 16.40
CA ASP A 37 10.68 24.56 16.77
C ASP A 37 11.77 24.08 17.74
N ASN A 38 11.49 23.10 18.61
CA ASN A 38 12.38 22.76 19.72
C ASN A 38 12.98 21.35 19.65
N GLU A 39 12.30 20.37 19.01
CA GLU A 39 12.71 18.97 19.10
C GLU A 39 13.12 18.38 17.73
N ILE A 40 12.66 18.93 16.61
CA ILE A 40 12.95 18.40 15.28
C ILE A 40 14.12 19.17 14.65
N ASP A 41 15.19 18.44 14.33
CA ASP A 41 16.34 19.03 13.62
C ASP A 41 16.02 19.18 12.11
N LEU A 42 16.01 20.44 11.66
CA LEU A 42 15.79 20.82 10.24
C LEU A 42 17.05 21.43 9.60
N SER A 43 18.21 21.36 10.25
CA SER A 43 19.47 21.98 9.80
C SER A 43 19.84 21.57 8.34
N ASN A 44 19.60 20.32 7.96
CA ASN A 44 19.84 19.88 6.59
C ASN A 44 18.89 20.53 5.55
N LEU A 45 17.66 20.86 5.93
CA LEU A 45 16.76 21.62 5.06
C LEU A 45 17.16 23.08 4.96
N GLU A 46 17.58 23.67 6.07
CA GLU A 46 18.07 25.06 6.13
C GLU A 46 19.34 25.25 5.29
N SER A 47 20.29 24.32 5.37
CA SER A 47 21.57 24.37 4.62
C SER A 47 21.42 24.35 3.09
N ARG A 48 20.25 24.01 2.58
CA ARG A 48 19.96 24.03 1.13
C ARG A 48 19.75 25.43 0.58
N PHE A 49 19.41 26.39 1.43
CA PHE A 49 19.23 27.77 1.03
C PHE A 49 20.58 28.49 1.00
N LYS A 50 20.90 29.13 -0.12
CA LYS A 50 22.16 29.87 -0.36
C LYS A 50 21.83 31.32 -0.73
N ASN A 51 21.00 31.97 0.08
CA ASN A 51 20.51 33.32 -0.17
C ASN A 51 20.97 34.32 0.92
N ASP A 52 22.14 34.08 1.51
CA ASP A 52 22.67 34.89 2.63
C ASP A 52 23.00 36.32 2.20
N ASN A 53 23.47 36.50 0.94
CA ASN A 53 23.93 37.80 0.45
C ASN A 53 23.07 38.34 -0.70
N GLU A 54 22.37 37.49 -1.44
CA GLU A 54 21.58 37.90 -2.62
C GLU A 54 20.35 37.02 -2.79
N GLY A 55 19.29 37.60 -3.34
CA GLY A 55 18.06 36.89 -3.69
C GLY A 55 16.86 37.19 -2.76
N ARG A 56 15.70 36.65 -3.14
CA ARG A 56 14.47 36.81 -2.34
C ARG A 56 14.54 35.94 -1.08
N PRO A 57 14.15 36.45 0.09
CA PRO A 57 14.05 35.66 1.31
C PRO A 57 13.18 34.40 1.08
N ALA A 58 13.66 33.24 1.52
CA ALA A 58 12.93 31.99 1.47
C ALA A 58 11.96 31.89 2.66
N TYR A 59 10.93 31.08 2.53
CA TYR A 59 10.12 30.68 3.69
C TYR A 59 10.92 29.75 4.59
N ASP A 60 10.85 29.94 5.90
CA ASP A 60 11.48 29.07 6.86
C ASP A 60 10.95 27.62 6.72
N PRO A 61 11.82 26.59 6.61
CA PRO A 61 11.42 25.20 6.59
C PRO A 61 10.52 24.79 7.76
N ARG A 62 10.71 25.39 8.95
CA ARG A 62 9.85 25.14 10.12
C ARG A 62 8.40 25.53 9.83
N ILE A 63 8.19 26.72 9.28
CA ILE A 63 6.84 27.20 8.91
C ILE A 63 6.21 26.26 7.90
N LEU A 64 6.94 25.89 6.85
CA LEU A 64 6.43 24.99 5.81
C LEU A 64 6.08 23.60 6.39
N LEU A 65 6.90 23.04 7.27
CA LEU A 65 6.63 21.76 7.92
C LEU A 65 5.39 21.83 8.83
N LYS A 66 5.27 22.85 9.66
CA LYS A 66 4.11 23.07 10.55
C LYS A 66 2.79 23.10 9.77
N ILE A 67 2.69 23.93 8.74
CA ILE A 67 1.46 24.04 7.95
C ILE A 67 1.13 22.74 7.19
N ILE A 68 2.13 21.99 6.75
CA ILE A 68 1.94 20.70 6.08
C ILE A 68 1.44 19.64 7.07
N LEU A 69 2.04 19.54 8.24
CA LEU A 69 1.62 18.59 9.28
C LEU A 69 0.18 18.89 9.73
N LEU A 70 -0.17 20.16 10.00
CA LEU A 70 -1.54 20.54 10.32
C LEU A 70 -2.50 20.24 9.16
N ALA A 71 -2.12 20.56 7.93
CA ALA A 71 -2.95 20.30 6.77
C ALA A 71 -3.25 18.79 6.61
N TYR A 72 -2.25 17.96 6.76
CA TYR A 72 -2.39 16.50 6.65
C TYR A 72 -3.22 15.91 7.79
N SER A 73 -3.11 16.43 9.02
CA SER A 73 -3.98 16.00 10.12
C SER A 73 -5.47 16.28 9.82
N ARG A 74 -5.76 17.36 9.11
CA ARG A 74 -7.12 17.77 8.71
C ARG A 74 -7.57 17.22 7.34
N GLY A 75 -6.79 16.31 6.73
CA GLY A 75 -7.07 15.72 5.43
C GLY A 75 -6.93 16.68 4.24
N ILE A 76 -6.18 17.76 4.41
CA ILE A 76 -5.86 18.74 3.36
C ILE A 76 -4.51 18.37 2.75
N ILE A 77 -4.50 17.54 1.71
CA ILE A 77 -3.28 16.95 1.15
C ILE A 77 -2.77 17.62 -0.15
N ARG A 78 -3.48 18.60 -0.69
CA ARG A 78 -3.09 19.28 -1.93
C ARG A 78 -2.58 20.68 -1.61
N SER A 79 -1.50 21.11 -2.30
CA SER A 79 -0.84 22.38 -2.03
C SER A 79 -1.75 23.62 -2.18
N ARG A 80 -2.63 23.65 -3.19
CA ARG A 80 -3.57 24.80 -3.37
C ARG A 80 -4.58 24.96 -2.23
N PRO A 81 -5.27 23.92 -1.74
CA PRO A 81 -6.06 24.00 -0.52
C PRO A 81 -5.25 24.38 0.73
N ILE A 82 -3.96 23.98 0.83
CA ILE A 82 -3.09 24.39 1.94
C ILE A 82 -2.80 25.89 1.84
N GLU A 83 -2.41 26.40 0.68
CA GLU A 83 -2.25 27.86 0.42
C GLU A 83 -3.52 28.63 0.79
N LYS A 84 -4.68 28.12 0.38
CA LYS A 84 -5.97 28.74 0.74
C LYS A 84 -6.20 28.74 2.25
N ALA A 85 -5.90 27.63 2.93
CA ALA A 85 -6.04 27.54 4.38
C ALA A 85 -5.14 28.56 5.12
N CYS A 86 -3.93 28.82 4.64
CA CYS A 86 -3.04 29.85 5.21
C CYS A 86 -3.62 31.28 5.08
N ARG A 87 -4.52 31.53 4.12
CA ARG A 87 -5.20 32.83 3.95
C ARG A 87 -6.48 32.96 4.74
N GLU A 88 -7.22 31.88 4.97
CA GLU A 88 -8.60 31.90 5.43
C GLU A 88 -8.80 31.28 6.82
N ASN A 89 -7.86 30.49 7.32
CA ASN A 89 -7.97 29.78 8.58
C ASN A 89 -6.99 30.35 9.62
N ILE A 90 -7.53 30.82 10.71
CA ILE A 90 -6.77 31.50 11.76
C ILE A 90 -5.66 30.64 12.39
N THR A 91 -5.89 29.32 12.55
CA THR A 91 -4.90 28.40 13.08
C THR A 91 -3.72 28.22 12.13
N PHE A 92 -3.98 28.18 10.80
CA PHE A 92 -2.91 28.15 9.80
C PHE A 92 -2.15 29.48 9.78
N MET A 93 -2.84 30.61 9.93
CA MET A 93 -2.18 31.92 10.07
C MET A 93 -1.29 31.97 11.30
N ALA A 94 -1.72 31.41 12.43
CA ALA A 94 -0.93 31.31 13.63
C ALA A 94 0.37 30.48 13.41
N LEU A 95 0.24 29.27 12.88
CA LEU A 95 1.41 28.41 12.60
C LEU A 95 2.36 28.97 11.56
N SER A 96 1.88 29.76 10.63
CA SER A 96 2.69 30.41 9.59
C SER A 96 3.15 31.81 9.96
N CYS A 97 2.86 32.30 11.17
CA CYS A 97 3.10 33.70 11.57
C CYS A 97 2.55 34.70 10.54
N GLY A 98 1.35 34.47 10.01
CA GLY A 98 0.73 35.30 8.99
C GLY A 98 1.32 35.14 7.59
N GLN A 99 2.32 34.32 7.38
CA GLN A 99 2.90 34.05 6.07
C GLN A 99 1.98 33.16 5.23
N CYS A 100 1.97 33.40 3.92
CA CYS A 100 1.14 32.63 2.98
C CYS A 100 2.00 32.09 1.83
N PRO A 101 2.71 30.95 2.03
CA PRO A 101 3.46 30.31 0.95
C PRO A 101 2.52 29.89 -0.18
N ASP A 102 2.94 30.13 -1.43
CA ASP A 102 2.18 29.71 -2.58
C ASP A 102 2.21 28.18 -2.75
N HIS A 103 1.26 27.65 -3.51
CA HIS A 103 1.10 26.21 -3.71
C HIS A 103 2.29 25.56 -4.41
N SER A 104 3.08 26.27 -5.20
CA SER A 104 4.27 25.73 -5.85
C SER A 104 5.41 25.59 -4.85
N THR A 105 5.60 26.55 -3.96
CA THR A 105 6.55 26.47 -2.83
C THR A 105 6.23 25.29 -1.91
N ILE A 106 4.96 25.14 -1.51
CA ILE A 106 4.52 24.01 -0.67
C ILE A 106 4.80 22.66 -1.38
N ALA A 107 4.45 22.57 -2.66
CA ALA A 107 4.67 21.32 -3.42
C ALA A 107 6.15 21.01 -3.63
N ALA A 108 6.98 22.02 -3.88
CA ALA A 108 8.43 21.88 -4.01
C ALA A 108 9.06 21.43 -2.68
N PHE A 109 8.63 22.01 -1.56
CA PHE A 109 9.11 21.62 -0.25
C PHE A 109 8.80 20.16 0.07
N VAL A 110 7.57 19.69 -0.11
CA VAL A 110 7.21 18.26 0.07
C VAL A 110 8.06 17.37 -0.84
N ALA A 111 8.28 17.78 -2.11
CA ALA A 111 9.08 17.01 -3.05
C ALA A 111 10.57 16.97 -2.68
N SER A 112 11.08 17.97 -1.97
CA SER A 112 12.50 18.07 -1.57
C SER A 112 12.84 17.29 -0.29
N MET A 113 11.85 16.88 0.52
CA MET A 113 12.07 16.20 1.81
C MET A 113 12.48 14.71 1.71
N GLN A 114 12.86 14.20 0.52
CA GLN A 114 13.06 12.76 0.31
C GLN A 114 14.10 12.15 1.26
N ASP A 115 15.17 12.87 1.54
CA ASP A 115 16.27 12.41 2.40
C ASP A 115 16.02 12.74 3.88
N GLU A 116 15.35 13.85 4.17
CA GLU A 116 15.12 14.34 5.53
C GLU A 116 13.92 13.72 6.22
N ILE A 117 12.92 13.26 5.46
CA ILE A 117 11.69 12.72 6.05
C ILE A 117 11.94 11.53 6.99
N VAL A 118 13.01 10.77 6.75
CA VAL A 118 13.43 9.67 7.62
C VAL A 118 13.93 10.21 8.95
N LYS A 119 14.76 11.25 8.93
CA LYS A 119 15.27 11.90 10.14
C LYS A 119 14.16 12.54 10.96
N ILE A 120 13.24 13.25 10.30
CA ILE A 120 12.05 13.83 10.96
C ILE A 120 11.21 12.72 11.62
N PHE A 121 11.01 11.59 10.93
CA PHE A 121 10.32 10.45 11.51
C PHE A 121 11.04 9.88 12.74
N GLN A 122 12.38 9.74 12.68
CA GLN A 122 13.20 9.26 13.78
C GLN A 122 13.20 10.23 14.98
N ASN A 123 13.24 11.55 14.75
CA ASN A 123 13.09 12.55 15.81
C ASN A 123 11.76 12.40 16.55
N VAL A 124 10.64 12.29 15.81
CA VAL A 124 9.33 12.08 16.42
C VAL A 124 9.25 10.74 17.16
N LEU A 125 9.89 9.69 16.64
CA LEU A 125 9.97 8.40 17.32
C LEU A 125 10.78 8.47 18.60
N LEU A 126 11.89 9.21 18.63
CA LEU A 126 12.67 9.48 19.83
C LEU A 126 11.83 10.21 20.89
N ILE A 127 10.98 11.15 20.49
CA ILE A 127 10.07 11.83 21.41
C ILE A 127 9.04 10.84 21.97
N CYS A 128 8.48 9.94 21.13
CA CYS A 128 7.59 8.88 21.62
C CYS A 128 8.27 7.98 22.65
N GLU A 129 9.56 7.71 22.50
CA GLU A 129 10.36 6.96 23.48
C GLU A 129 10.55 7.74 24.78
N LYS A 130 10.98 9.00 24.71
CA LYS A 130 11.15 9.90 25.87
C LYS A 130 9.85 10.03 26.68
N GLU A 131 8.70 10.10 25.99
CA GLU A 131 7.36 10.15 26.61
C GLU A 131 6.86 8.76 27.08
N ASN A 132 7.71 7.71 27.00
CA ASN A 132 7.38 6.34 27.41
C ASN A 132 6.14 5.78 26.69
N LEU A 133 5.96 6.12 25.41
CA LEU A 133 4.83 5.65 24.60
C LEU A 133 5.12 4.33 23.88
N LEU A 134 6.39 3.91 23.79
CA LEU A 134 6.76 2.61 23.26
C LEU A 134 6.58 1.52 24.33
N GLY A 135 5.79 0.49 24.03
CA GLY A 135 5.62 -0.69 24.88
C GLY A 135 6.77 -1.67 24.73
N GLY A 136 7.22 -1.83 23.52
CA GLY A 136 8.35 -2.68 23.17
C GLY A 136 8.13 -4.17 23.43
N THR A 137 6.87 -4.64 23.50
CA THR A 137 6.54 -6.04 23.79
C THR A 137 6.03 -6.80 22.58
N SER A 138 5.17 -6.18 21.79
CA SER A 138 4.55 -6.78 20.61
C SER A 138 4.46 -5.77 19.46
N PHE A 139 4.73 -6.25 18.26
CA PHE A 139 4.72 -5.45 17.05
C PHE A 139 3.83 -6.09 15.99
N SER A 140 3.04 -5.27 15.31
CA SER A 140 2.13 -5.73 14.27
C SER A 140 2.44 -5.08 12.94
N LEU A 141 2.64 -5.89 11.90
CA LEU A 141 2.86 -5.44 10.53
C LEU A 141 1.58 -5.59 9.71
N ASP A 142 1.22 -4.52 9.01
CA ASP A 142 0.14 -4.55 8.01
C ASP A 142 0.37 -3.51 6.91
N GLY A 143 -0.46 -3.57 5.85
CA GLY A 143 -0.33 -2.71 4.70
C GLY A 143 -1.66 -2.18 4.17
N LEU A 144 -1.64 -0.93 3.69
CA LEU A 144 -2.77 -0.24 3.09
C LEU A 144 -2.50 0.01 1.60
N LYS A 145 -3.23 -0.68 0.73
CA LYS A 145 -3.14 -0.49 -0.73
C LYS A 145 -3.91 0.74 -1.16
N LEU A 146 -3.18 1.76 -1.61
CA LEU A 146 -3.72 3.05 -2.02
C LEU A 146 -3.41 3.34 -3.49
N PRO A 147 -4.38 3.89 -4.26
CA PRO A 147 -4.10 4.36 -5.60
C PRO A 147 -3.10 5.53 -5.56
N SER A 148 -2.26 5.63 -6.59
CA SER A 148 -1.38 6.79 -6.79
C SER A 148 -1.96 7.77 -7.82
N ASN A 149 -1.25 8.86 -8.07
CA ASN A 149 -1.58 9.80 -9.14
C ASN A 149 -1.17 9.27 -10.53
N ALA A 150 -1.13 7.94 -10.70
CA ALA A 150 -0.80 7.27 -11.94
C ALA A 150 -2.06 6.97 -12.75
N SER A 151 -1.93 7.00 -14.08
CA SER A 151 -3.01 6.61 -14.98
C SER A 151 -3.04 5.08 -15.13
N LYS A 152 -4.11 4.44 -14.64
CA LYS A 152 -4.33 3.00 -14.78
C LYS A 152 -4.33 2.52 -16.24
N GLU A 153 -4.78 3.38 -17.16
CA GLU A 153 -4.82 3.10 -18.59
C GLU A 153 -3.44 3.10 -19.24
N MET A 154 -2.46 3.76 -18.63
CA MET A 154 -1.09 3.88 -19.14
C MET A 154 -0.18 2.76 -18.62
N SER A 155 -0.75 1.61 -18.25
CA SER A 155 -0.02 0.40 -17.85
C SER A 155 -0.06 -0.66 -18.95
N GLY A 156 1.03 -1.42 -19.07
CA GLY A 156 1.17 -2.55 -19.99
C GLY A 156 2.57 -3.14 -19.96
N THR A 157 2.75 -4.31 -20.60
CA THR A 157 4.07 -4.79 -21.01
C THR A 157 4.63 -3.88 -22.11
N PHE A 158 5.90 -3.94 -22.41
CA PHE A 158 6.49 -3.14 -23.49
C PHE A 158 5.84 -3.41 -24.83
N GLU A 159 5.49 -4.67 -25.10
CA GLU A 159 4.72 -5.04 -26.29
C GLU A 159 3.31 -4.42 -26.29
N GLU A 160 2.57 -4.53 -25.16
CA GLU A 160 1.25 -3.92 -25.01
C GLU A 160 1.30 -2.38 -25.16
N LEU A 161 2.35 -1.73 -24.64
CA LEU A 161 2.55 -0.29 -24.76
C LEU A 161 2.91 0.14 -26.18
N THR A 162 3.76 -0.62 -26.88
CA THR A 162 4.11 -0.39 -28.28
C THR A 162 2.87 -0.51 -29.18
N HIS A 163 2.04 -1.55 -28.96
CA HIS A 163 0.77 -1.70 -29.69
C HIS A 163 -0.19 -0.53 -29.40
N LYS A 164 -0.24 -0.08 -28.14
CA LYS A 164 -1.05 1.06 -27.73
C LYS A 164 -0.61 2.37 -28.38
N LYS A 165 0.72 2.62 -28.46
CA LYS A 165 1.27 3.76 -29.20
C LYS A 165 0.80 3.75 -30.64
N LYS A 166 1.00 2.65 -31.38
CA LYS A 166 0.56 2.49 -32.76
C LYS A 166 -0.96 2.72 -32.93
N LYS A 167 -1.78 2.22 -31.99
CA LYS A 167 -3.23 2.44 -32.00
C LYS A 167 -3.62 3.91 -31.84
N LEU A 168 -2.91 4.64 -30.97
CA LEU A 168 -3.12 6.08 -30.79
C LEU A 168 -2.72 6.86 -32.03
N GLU A 169 -1.56 6.58 -32.62
CA GLU A 169 -1.07 7.19 -33.86
C GLU A 169 -2.05 6.97 -35.03
N ASN A 170 -2.55 5.73 -35.19
CA ASN A 170 -3.55 5.42 -36.21
C ASN A 170 -4.88 6.18 -35.97
N LYS A 171 -5.29 6.35 -34.71
CA LYS A 171 -6.46 7.16 -34.37
C LYS A 171 -6.26 8.62 -34.69
N VAL A 172 -5.07 9.17 -34.42
CA VAL A 172 -4.68 10.54 -34.80
C VAL A 172 -4.75 10.72 -36.32
N LYS A 173 -4.16 9.79 -37.10
CA LYS A 173 -4.21 9.83 -38.57
C LYS A 173 -5.65 9.85 -39.11
N LYS A 174 -6.55 9.02 -38.51
CA LYS A 174 -7.98 9.00 -38.88
C LYS A 174 -8.69 10.30 -38.55
N LEU A 175 -8.41 10.88 -37.37
CA LEU A 175 -9.02 12.16 -36.95
C LEU A 175 -8.55 13.33 -37.84
N ILE A 176 -7.26 13.39 -38.17
CA ILE A 176 -6.73 14.40 -39.10
C ILE A 176 -7.42 14.30 -40.49
N LYS A 177 -7.55 13.08 -41.02
CA LYS A 177 -8.26 12.86 -42.30
C LYS A 177 -9.74 13.30 -42.21
N LYS A 178 -10.39 13.13 -41.05
CA LYS A 178 -11.77 13.59 -40.83
C LYS A 178 -11.84 15.10 -40.71
N HIS A 179 -10.91 15.71 -40.03
CA HIS A 179 -10.79 17.17 -39.84
C HIS A 179 -10.64 17.87 -41.18
N LEU A 180 -9.68 17.44 -42.03
CA LEU A 180 -9.47 17.95 -43.37
C LEU A 180 -10.70 17.81 -44.31
N LYS A 181 -11.58 16.83 -44.07
CA LYS A 181 -12.86 16.69 -44.83
C LYS A 181 -13.96 17.61 -44.33
N SER A 182 -13.90 18.08 -43.08
CA SER A 182 -14.93 18.94 -42.49
C SER A 182 -14.62 20.44 -42.62
N ASP A 183 -13.38 20.82 -42.94
CA ASP A 183 -12.99 22.23 -43.15
C ASP A 183 -13.68 22.88 -44.38
N ASN A 184 -14.33 22.08 -45.25
CA ASN A 184 -15.01 22.58 -46.42
C ASN A 184 -16.51 22.95 -46.19
N LYS A 185 -16.96 23.11 -44.93
CA LYS A 185 -18.33 23.51 -44.61
C LYS A 185 -18.35 24.76 -43.73
N ASP A 186 -18.77 25.87 -44.28
CA ASP A 186 -18.97 27.16 -43.57
C ASP A 186 -20.23 27.07 -42.69
N ASP A 187 -20.05 26.72 -41.40
CA ASP A 187 -21.10 26.75 -40.40
C ASP A 187 -20.52 27.04 -39.01
N LYS A 188 -21.09 28.02 -38.27
CA LYS A 188 -20.59 28.43 -36.95
C LYS A 188 -20.54 27.29 -35.91
N ASP A 189 -21.42 26.32 -36.00
CA ASP A 189 -21.40 25.12 -35.18
C ASP A 189 -20.22 24.18 -35.53
N ASN A 190 -19.71 24.28 -36.76
CA ASN A 190 -18.56 23.54 -37.24
C ASN A 190 -17.26 24.01 -36.57
N ASP A 191 -17.08 25.31 -36.31
CA ASP A 191 -15.88 25.90 -35.70
C ASP A 191 -15.60 25.37 -34.28
N ARG A 192 -16.67 25.23 -33.46
CA ARG A 192 -16.57 24.63 -32.11
C ARG A 192 -16.21 23.14 -32.16
N ASN A 193 -16.74 22.41 -33.12
CA ASN A 193 -16.44 21.00 -33.32
C ASN A 193 -15.01 20.79 -33.81
N LEU A 194 -14.51 21.64 -34.72
CA LEU A 194 -13.14 21.64 -35.22
C LEU A 194 -12.13 21.87 -34.09
N ARG A 195 -12.32 22.91 -33.28
CA ARG A 195 -11.45 23.18 -32.09
C ARG A 195 -11.45 22.02 -31.09
N ASN A 196 -12.58 21.34 -30.91
CA ASN A 196 -12.65 20.16 -30.03
C ASN A 196 -11.88 18.97 -30.62
N GLN A 197 -11.93 18.79 -31.93
CA GLN A 197 -11.19 17.75 -32.65
C GLN A 197 -9.68 18.04 -32.60
N GLU A 198 -9.24 19.28 -32.79
CA GLU A 198 -7.84 19.66 -32.66
C GLU A 198 -7.29 19.36 -31.25
N LYS A 199 -8.01 19.79 -30.20
CA LYS A 199 -7.65 19.46 -28.81
C LYS A 199 -7.58 17.95 -28.57
N GLN A 200 -8.47 17.20 -29.20
CA GLN A 200 -8.45 15.73 -29.08
C GLN A 200 -7.24 15.13 -29.79
N ILE A 201 -6.91 15.59 -31.00
CA ILE A 201 -5.74 15.18 -31.78
C ILE A 201 -4.47 15.46 -30.98
N GLU A 202 -4.31 16.68 -30.47
CA GLU A 202 -3.16 17.07 -29.68
C GLU A 202 -3.01 16.21 -28.41
N ARG A 203 -4.10 15.96 -27.69
CA ARG A 203 -4.07 15.09 -26.51
C ARG A 203 -3.66 13.66 -26.83
N LEU A 204 -4.09 13.11 -27.97
CA LEU A 204 -3.72 11.75 -28.39
C LEU A 204 -2.26 11.69 -28.84
N LYS A 205 -1.76 12.72 -29.58
CA LYS A 205 -0.35 12.86 -29.95
C LYS A 205 0.55 12.87 -28.70
N ARG A 206 0.28 13.78 -27.76
CA ARG A 206 1.03 13.86 -26.48
C ARG A 206 1.02 12.52 -25.70
N ARG A 207 -0.07 11.75 -25.77
CA ARG A 207 -0.12 10.42 -25.14
C ARG A 207 0.75 9.40 -25.87
N ALA A 208 0.77 9.41 -27.19
CA ALA A 208 1.62 8.53 -28.00
C ALA A 208 3.10 8.85 -27.81
N GLU A 209 3.47 10.14 -27.83
CA GLU A 209 4.82 10.63 -27.55
C GLU A 209 5.32 10.23 -26.16
N LYS A 210 4.48 10.38 -25.11
CA LYS A 210 4.83 9.93 -23.76
C LYS A 210 5.12 8.44 -23.70
N ILE A 211 4.34 7.61 -24.41
CA ILE A 211 4.62 6.17 -24.48
C ILE A 211 5.91 5.92 -25.23
N GLY A 212 6.15 6.62 -26.35
CA GLY A 212 7.40 6.50 -27.12
C GLY A 212 8.63 6.80 -26.26
N LYS A 213 8.65 7.97 -25.64
CA LYS A 213 9.73 8.41 -24.75
C LYS A 213 9.95 7.42 -23.59
N PHE A 214 8.86 6.92 -22.98
CA PHE A 214 8.96 5.93 -21.90
C PHE A 214 9.62 4.63 -22.36
N LEU A 215 9.29 4.13 -23.56
CA LEU A 215 9.85 2.90 -24.12
C LEU A 215 11.33 3.05 -24.52
N GLU A 216 11.77 4.27 -24.84
CA GLU A 216 13.15 4.60 -25.17
C GLU A 216 14.03 4.76 -23.91
N GLU A 217 13.48 5.32 -22.84
CA GLU A 217 14.21 5.65 -21.60
C GLU A 217 14.20 4.54 -20.54
N ASN A 218 13.38 3.50 -20.70
CA ASN A 218 13.23 2.47 -19.69
C ASN A 218 13.38 1.06 -20.26
N GLU A 219 13.72 0.11 -19.39
CA GLU A 219 13.76 -1.31 -19.69
C GLU A 219 12.53 -2.05 -19.17
N PRO A 220 12.15 -3.21 -19.76
CA PRO A 220 11.09 -4.06 -19.25
C PRO A 220 11.38 -4.54 -17.83
N LYS A 221 10.40 -4.45 -16.96
CA LYS A 221 10.47 -5.01 -15.61
C LYS A 221 10.18 -6.51 -15.64
N ASN A 222 10.97 -7.29 -14.93
CA ASN A 222 10.80 -8.72 -14.82
C ASN A 222 10.47 -9.14 -13.37
N ASN A 223 9.65 -10.18 -13.23
CA ASN A 223 9.44 -10.85 -11.96
C ASN A 223 10.62 -11.81 -11.65
N HIS A 224 10.63 -12.43 -10.46
CA HIS A 224 11.67 -13.40 -10.05
C HIS A 224 11.79 -14.64 -10.97
N ARG A 225 10.85 -14.85 -11.89
CA ARG A 225 10.86 -15.95 -12.87
C ARG A 225 11.32 -15.49 -14.25
N GLY A 226 11.82 -14.27 -14.38
CA GLY A 226 12.23 -13.67 -15.67
C GLY A 226 11.07 -13.28 -16.59
N GLN A 227 9.81 -13.35 -16.14
CA GLN A 227 8.65 -12.95 -16.92
C GLN A 227 8.42 -11.45 -16.81
N GLU A 228 8.18 -10.78 -17.92
CA GLU A 228 7.89 -9.36 -17.96
C GLU A 228 6.59 -9.05 -17.17
N ILE A 229 6.67 -8.04 -16.31
CA ILE A 229 5.54 -7.46 -15.59
C ILE A 229 5.16 -6.10 -16.16
N LYS A 230 3.91 -5.67 -15.91
CA LYS A 230 3.40 -4.41 -16.47
C LYS A 230 4.09 -3.20 -15.85
N SER A 231 4.64 -2.36 -16.71
CA SER A 231 5.14 -1.03 -16.40
C SER A 231 4.01 0.01 -16.46
N ASN A 232 4.20 1.19 -15.87
CA ASN A 232 3.27 2.31 -15.99
C ASN A 232 4.00 3.56 -16.49
N VAL A 233 3.57 4.09 -17.63
CA VAL A 233 4.18 5.25 -18.31
C VAL A 233 4.12 6.53 -17.46
N THR A 234 3.16 6.65 -16.56
CA THR A 234 2.95 7.87 -15.75
C THR A 234 3.63 7.80 -14.38
N ASP A 235 3.89 6.59 -13.88
CA ASP A 235 4.54 6.33 -12.59
C ASP A 235 5.05 4.89 -12.58
N ASN A 236 6.30 4.71 -13.05
CA ASN A 236 6.86 3.37 -13.22
C ASN A 236 7.12 2.64 -11.90
N ASP A 237 7.27 3.34 -10.79
CA ASP A 237 7.44 2.73 -9.47
C ASP A 237 6.14 2.13 -8.91
N SER A 238 4.98 2.57 -9.42
CA SER A 238 3.69 2.03 -9.01
C SER A 238 3.37 0.68 -9.65
N GLU A 239 2.55 -0.13 -9.00
CA GLU A 239 2.11 -1.43 -9.51
C GLU A 239 0.58 -1.52 -9.56
N LYS A 240 0.11 -2.45 -10.40
CA LYS A 240 -1.30 -2.83 -10.49
C LYS A 240 -1.66 -3.81 -9.37
N MET A 241 -2.47 -3.37 -8.42
CA MET A 241 -2.83 -4.12 -7.23
C MET A 241 -4.31 -4.45 -7.19
N VAL A 242 -4.65 -5.64 -6.70
CA VAL A 242 -6.05 -6.05 -6.46
C VAL A 242 -6.43 -5.68 -5.03
N THR A 243 -7.57 -5.02 -4.89
CA THR A 243 -8.18 -4.66 -3.61
C THR A 243 -9.60 -5.22 -3.54
N SER A 244 -10.27 -5.13 -2.39
CA SER A 244 -11.70 -5.50 -2.23
C SER A 244 -12.63 -4.70 -3.15
N HIS A 245 -12.23 -3.48 -3.53
CA HIS A 245 -12.99 -2.57 -4.40
C HIS A 245 -12.55 -2.60 -5.88
N GLY A 246 -11.76 -3.60 -6.25
CA GLY A 246 -11.27 -3.78 -7.62
C GLY A 246 -9.77 -3.53 -7.78
N THR A 247 -9.34 -3.30 -9.01
CA THR A 247 -7.91 -3.13 -9.31
C THR A 247 -7.52 -1.65 -9.32
N ILE A 248 -6.47 -1.31 -8.59
CA ILE A 248 -5.86 0.03 -8.54
C ILE A 248 -4.48 0.03 -9.21
N GLN A 249 -3.99 1.21 -9.58
CA GLN A 249 -2.58 1.48 -9.86
C GLN A 249 -2.06 2.34 -8.71
N GLY A 250 -1.09 1.83 -7.95
CA GLY A 250 -0.68 2.54 -6.74
C GLY A 250 0.45 1.87 -5.97
N TYR A 251 0.45 2.11 -4.68
CA TYR A 251 1.44 1.64 -3.72
C TYR A 251 0.78 0.94 -2.54
N ASN A 252 1.56 0.13 -1.87
CA ASN A 252 1.19 -0.54 -0.63
C ASN A 252 1.94 0.15 0.52
N GLY A 253 1.25 1.02 1.26
CA GLY A 253 1.80 1.69 2.44
C GLY A 253 1.87 0.72 3.61
N GLN A 254 3.08 0.28 3.95
CA GLN A 254 3.34 -0.62 5.06
C GLN A 254 3.62 0.17 6.34
N ALA A 255 3.18 -0.35 7.48
CA ALA A 255 3.49 0.19 8.80
C ALA A 255 3.74 -0.94 9.80
N LEU A 256 4.82 -0.84 10.56
CA LEU A 256 5.09 -1.66 11.74
C LEU A 256 4.70 -0.85 12.97
N VAL A 257 3.83 -1.40 13.79
CA VAL A 257 3.13 -0.69 14.87
C VAL A 257 3.40 -1.38 16.21
N ASP A 258 3.79 -0.61 17.21
CA ASP A 258 3.90 -1.02 18.63
C ASP A 258 2.50 -1.16 19.28
N ASP A 259 2.34 -2.10 20.19
CA ASP A 259 1.03 -2.45 20.76
C ASP A 259 0.53 -1.50 21.86
N LYS A 260 1.39 -0.79 22.59
CA LYS A 260 1.01 -0.02 23.78
C LYS A 260 0.08 1.15 23.46
N TYR A 261 0.54 2.08 22.61
CA TYR A 261 -0.22 3.25 22.18
C TYR A 261 -0.37 3.34 20.67
N GLN A 262 -0.08 2.25 19.96
CA GLN A 262 -0.16 2.19 18.49
C GLN A 262 0.82 3.16 17.79
N ILE A 263 2.01 3.31 18.36
CA ILE A 263 3.09 4.09 17.73
C ILE A 263 3.60 3.35 16.49
N ILE A 264 3.69 4.05 15.38
CA ILE A 264 4.29 3.52 14.15
C ILE A 264 5.80 3.61 14.32
N VAL A 265 6.49 2.46 14.40
CA VAL A 265 7.94 2.39 14.60
C VAL A 265 8.72 2.37 13.28
N HIS A 266 8.08 1.95 12.19
CA HIS A 266 8.62 2.07 10.84
C HIS A 266 7.50 2.13 9.80
N ALA A 267 7.72 2.90 8.73
CA ALA A 267 6.75 3.08 7.67
C ALA A 267 7.43 3.21 6.29
N GLU A 268 6.96 2.43 5.31
CA GLU A 268 7.43 2.51 3.93
C GLU A 268 6.31 2.23 2.92
N ALA A 269 6.23 3.03 1.86
CA ALA A 269 5.34 2.78 0.74
C ALA A 269 6.07 1.93 -0.31
N MET A 270 5.54 0.73 -0.55
CA MET A 270 6.11 -0.24 -1.47
C MET A 270 5.42 -0.16 -2.83
N GLY A 271 6.22 -0.13 -3.92
CA GLY A 271 5.70 -0.20 -5.29
C GLY A 271 5.17 -1.58 -5.68
N LYS A 272 5.41 -2.60 -4.84
CA LYS A 272 4.95 -3.98 -5.05
C LYS A 272 3.69 -4.26 -4.24
N GLY A 273 2.71 -4.91 -4.86
CA GLY A 273 1.43 -5.23 -4.24
C GLY A 273 1.41 -6.53 -3.43
N GLN A 274 2.48 -7.33 -3.46
CA GLN A 274 2.55 -8.61 -2.74
C GLN A 274 3.22 -8.43 -1.38
N ASP A 275 2.46 -8.62 -0.30
CA ASP A 275 2.93 -8.44 1.08
C ASP A 275 4.05 -9.40 1.48
N ARG A 276 4.21 -10.54 0.77
CA ARG A 276 5.25 -11.56 1.03
C ARG A 276 6.69 -11.06 0.95
N GLU A 277 6.93 -9.96 0.24
CA GLU A 277 8.27 -9.41 0.06
C GLU A 277 8.58 -8.27 1.03
N HIS A 278 7.61 -7.90 1.91
CA HIS A 278 7.71 -6.67 2.69
C HIS A 278 8.19 -6.88 4.13
N VAL A 279 8.16 -8.10 4.68
CA VAL A 279 8.60 -8.34 6.07
C VAL A 279 10.07 -7.97 6.27
N LEU A 280 10.94 -8.42 5.36
CA LEU A 280 12.37 -8.17 5.43
C LEU A 280 12.70 -6.67 5.51
N PRO A 281 12.34 -5.83 4.51
CA PRO A 281 12.65 -4.41 4.55
C PRO A 281 11.98 -3.68 5.73
N MET A 282 10.81 -4.12 6.18
CA MET A 282 10.12 -3.49 7.31
C MET A 282 10.81 -3.77 8.64
N ILE A 283 11.33 -4.99 8.86
CA ILE A 283 12.10 -5.31 10.06
C ILE A 283 13.45 -4.58 10.03
N ASP A 284 14.15 -4.60 8.90
CA ASP A 284 15.47 -3.94 8.76
C ASP A 284 15.36 -2.42 8.98
N GLY A 285 14.36 -1.77 8.38
CA GLY A 285 14.11 -0.35 8.60
C GLY A 285 13.69 0.00 10.02
N ALA A 286 12.94 -0.87 10.69
CA ALA A 286 12.58 -0.68 12.09
C ALA A 286 13.80 -0.83 13.01
N LYS A 287 14.69 -1.80 12.78
CA LYS A 287 15.96 -1.97 13.51
C LYS A 287 16.82 -0.73 13.38
N GLU A 288 16.95 -0.19 12.17
CA GLU A 288 17.72 1.05 11.96
C GLU A 288 17.12 2.22 12.74
N ASN A 289 15.78 2.36 12.75
CA ASN A 289 15.14 3.41 13.55
C ASN A 289 15.40 3.22 15.05
N MET A 290 15.31 1.99 15.60
CA MET A 290 15.59 1.73 17.01
C MET A 290 17.06 2.00 17.37
N LYS A 291 17.97 1.65 16.48
CA LYS A 291 19.40 1.97 16.64
C LYS A 291 19.64 3.47 16.71
N VAL A 292 19.06 4.24 15.80
CA VAL A 292 19.23 5.70 15.74
C VAL A 292 18.68 6.39 16.98
N ILE A 293 17.55 5.92 17.52
CA ILE A 293 16.98 6.50 18.76
C ILE A 293 17.62 5.94 20.05
N GLY A 294 18.70 5.14 19.96
CA GLY A 294 19.47 4.67 21.10
C GLY A 294 19.02 3.37 21.76
N LEU A 295 17.99 2.70 21.22
CA LEU A 295 17.47 1.43 21.76
C LEU A 295 18.25 0.18 21.29
N GLY A 296 19.19 0.35 20.34
CA GLY A 296 20.07 -0.70 19.85
C GLY A 296 19.46 -1.60 18.76
N GLU A 297 20.35 -2.33 18.08
CA GLU A 297 19.97 -3.24 16.95
C GLU A 297 19.20 -4.48 17.42
N ASP A 298 19.41 -4.88 18.66
CA ASP A 298 18.82 -6.08 19.26
C ASP A 298 17.44 -5.83 19.89
N TYR A 299 16.89 -4.62 19.71
CA TYR A 299 15.64 -4.22 20.33
C TYR A 299 14.47 -5.16 20.10
N PHE A 300 14.40 -5.80 18.94
CA PHE A 300 13.30 -6.71 18.59
C PHE A 300 13.51 -8.15 19.03
N LYS A 301 14.69 -8.55 19.52
CA LYS A 301 14.97 -9.93 19.93
C LYS A 301 14.04 -10.40 21.03
N GLY A 302 13.44 -11.57 20.84
CA GLY A 302 12.51 -12.20 21.78
C GLY A 302 11.14 -11.54 21.87
N LYS A 303 10.88 -10.46 21.10
CA LYS A 303 9.60 -9.74 21.12
C LYS A 303 8.58 -10.36 20.16
N GLU A 304 7.31 -10.18 20.48
CA GLU A 304 6.21 -10.69 19.66
C GLU A 304 6.10 -9.93 18.33
N PHE A 305 5.91 -10.67 17.24
CA PHE A 305 5.70 -10.10 15.91
C PHE A 305 4.49 -10.75 15.26
N THR A 306 3.53 -9.93 14.83
CA THR A 306 2.30 -10.41 14.20
C THR A 306 2.15 -9.79 12.80
N ALA A 307 1.70 -10.61 11.84
CA ALA A 307 1.34 -10.16 10.50
C ALA A 307 0.20 -11.02 9.94
N ASP A 308 -0.48 -10.55 8.87
CA ASP A 308 -1.58 -11.30 8.29
C ASP A 308 -1.10 -12.50 7.44
N SER A 309 -2.04 -13.29 6.96
CA SER A 309 -1.74 -14.52 6.19
C SER A 309 -1.05 -14.26 4.83
N ASN A 310 -1.07 -13.03 4.32
CA ASN A 310 -0.39 -12.70 3.07
C ASN A 310 1.14 -12.66 3.26
N TYR A 311 1.60 -12.42 4.49
CA TYR A 311 3.03 -12.44 4.84
C TYR A 311 3.57 -13.85 5.11
N HIS A 312 2.72 -14.89 5.16
CA HIS A 312 3.14 -16.26 5.45
C HIS A 312 3.94 -16.86 4.29
N SER A 313 5.26 -16.89 4.42
CA SER A 313 6.19 -17.52 3.47
C SER A 313 7.41 -18.05 4.19
N THR A 314 8.11 -19.03 3.59
CA THR A 314 9.32 -19.61 4.19
C THR A 314 10.37 -18.53 4.45
N VAL A 315 10.60 -17.65 3.46
CA VAL A 315 11.59 -16.56 3.56
C VAL A 315 11.30 -15.62 4.75
N ASN A 316 10.02 -15.23 4.93
CA ASN A 316 9.65 -14.36 6.05
C ASN A 316 9.77 -15.06 7.41
N LEU A 317 9.43 -16.37 7.47
CA LEU A 317 9.58 -17.13 8.70
C LEU A 317 11.05 -17.39 9.06
N GLU A 318 11.91 -17.59 8.05
CA GLU A 318 13.37 -17.66 8.21
C GLU A 318 13.89 -16.33 8.78
N LYS A 319 13.52 -15.20 8.18
CA LYS A 319 13.90 -13.86 8.69
C LYS A 319 13.45 -13.64 10.14
N CYS A 320 12.20 -13.98 10.47
CA CYS A 320 11.72 -13.87 11.85
C CYS A 320 12.53 -14.74 12.81
N LYS A 321 12.93 -15.94 12.39
CA LYS A 321 13.77 -16.84 13.17
C LYS A 321 15.18 -16.29 13.35
N ASP A 322 15.81 -15.80 12.27
CA ASP A 322 17.17 -15.24 12.29
C ASP A 322 17.26 -14.01 13.19
N GLU A 323 16.20 -13.18 13.19
CA GLU A 323 16.07 -12.03 14.10
C GLU A 323 15.57 -12.41 15.50
N ASN A 324 15.40 -13.68 15.78
CA ASN A 324 14.87 -14.20 17.05
C ASN A 324 13.54 -13.53 17.48
N LEU A 325 12.63 -13.31 16.53
CA LEU A 325 11.29 -12.78 16.80
C LEU A 325 10.34 -13.91 17.21
N ASP A 326 9.47 -13.65 18.20
CA ASP A 326 8.37 -14.54 18.56
C ASP A 326 7.19 -14.33 17.61
N ALA A 327 7.34 -14.80 16.35
CA ALA A 327 6.40 -14.52 15.27
C ALA A 327 5.09 -15.31 15.36
N TYR A 328 3.97 -14.67 14.97
CA TYR A 328 2.62 -15.24 14.83
C TYR A 328 2.02 -14.82 13.48
N ILE A 329 2.28 -15.62 12.45
CA ILE A 329 1.86 -15.34 11.05
C ILE A 329 1.05 -16.53 10.54
N PRO A 330 -0.29 -16.48 10.48
CA PRO A 330 -1.12 -17.61 10.07
C PRO A 330 -0.98 -17.92 8.59
N ASP A 331 -1.18 -19.16 8.20
CA ASP A 331 -1.32 -19.53 6.81
C ASP A 331 -2.71 -19.20 6.25
N VAL A 332 -2.88 -19.24 4.92
CA VAL A 332 -4.15 -18.91 4.23
C VAL A 332 -5.31 -19.85 4.59
N ASN A 333 -5.06 -21.00 5.20
CA ASN A 333 -6.08 -21.95 5.61
C ASN A 333 -6.43 -21.86 7.11
N TYR A 334 -5.81 -20.96 7.86
CA TYR A 334 -6.08 -20.75 9.30
C TYR A 334 -7.58 -20.70 9.61
N ARG A 335 -8.34 -19.81 8.93
CA ARG A 335 -9.79 -19.66 9.17
C ARG A 335 -10.61 -20.92 8.85
N LYS A 336 -10.08 -21.85 8.04
CA LYS A 336 -10.77 -23.12 7.76
C LYS A 336 -10.58 -24.14 8.86
N ARG A 337 -9.47 -24.05 9.59
CA ARG A 337 -9.16 -24.94 10.74
C ARG A 337 -9.79 -24.46 12.03
N ASP A 338 -10.03 -23.15 12.17
CA ASP A 338 -10.60 -22.57 13.37
C ASP A 338 -12.13 -22.71 13.38
N PRO A 339 -12.73 -23.44 14.34
CA PRO A 339 -14.18 -23.64 14.43
C PRO A 339 -15.00 -22.35 14.49
N ARG A 340 -14.43 -21.25 14.99
CA ARG A 340 -15.10 -19.96 15.10
C ARG A 340 -15.48 -19.38 13.74
N PHE A 341 -14.78 -19.75 12.65
CA PHE A 341 -15.02 -19.29 11.31
C PHE A 341 -15.79 -20.29 10.43
N LYS A 342 -16.42 -21.34 11.00
CA LYS A 342 -17.14 -22.37 10.22
C LYS A 342 -18.22 -21.78 9.31
N ASP A 343 -18.90 -20.71 9.74
CA ASP A 343 -19.99 -20.08 9.01
C ASP A 343 -19.56 -18.91 8.09
N GLN A 344 -18.25 -18.61 7.97
CA GLN A 344 -17.74 -17.48 7.15
C GLN A 344 -18.14 -17.53 5.66
N TYR A 345 -18.51 -18.73 5.18
CA TYR A 345 -18.89 -18.94 3.78
C TYR A 345 -20.41 -19.09 3.58
N ARG A 346 -21.22 -18.95 4.62
CA ARG A 346 -22.67 -19.14 4.60
C ARG A 346 -23.36 -18.30 3.53
N PHE A 347 -22.94 -17.07 3.34
CA PHE A 347 -23.53 -16.10 2.43
C PHE A 347 -22.77 -15.93 1.09
N LYS A 348 -21.72 -16.73 0.86
CA LYS A 348 -21.03 -16.64 -0.42
C LYS A 348 -21.84 -17.32 -1.53
N PRO A 349 -21.96 -16.69 -2.73
CA PRO A 349 -22.70 -17.30 -3.83
C PRO A 349 -22.13 -18.68 -4.17
N LYS A 350 -23.03 -19.65 -4.44
CA LYS A 350 -22.65 -21.02 -4.80
C LYS A 350 -21.70 -20.98 -6.02
N LYS A 351 -20.55 -21.64 -5.92
CA LYS A 351 -19.54 -21.68 -6.97
C LYS A 351 -20.15 -22.21 -8.27
N LYS A 352 -19.77 -21.61 -9.44
CA LYS A 352 -20.09 -22.09 -10.79
C LYS A 352 -19.85 -23.60 -10.91
N LYS A 353 -20.66 -24.32 -11.71
CA LYS A 353 -20.52 -25.76 -11.96
C LYS A 353 -19.06 -26.14 -12.25
N ARG A 354 -18.56 -27.15 -11.53
CA ARG A 354 -17.18 -27.62 -11.62
C ARG A 354 -16.84 -28.08 -13.04
N LYS A 355 -15.75 -27.59 -13.59
CA LYS A 355 -15.31 -27.94 -14.94
C LYS A 355 -14.58 -29.29 -14.97
N HIS A 356 -13.88 -29.65 -13.86
CA HIS A 356 -13.05 -30.87 -13.76
C HIS A 356 -13.33 -31.65 -12.48
N PHE A 357 -13.10 -32.96 -12.56
CA PHE A 357 -13.20 -33.87 -11.43
C PHE A 357 -12.23 -33.50 -10.31
N LYS A 358 -12.69 -33.70 -9.07
CA LYS A 358 -11.92 -33.52 -7.83
C LYS A 358 -11.74 -34.87 -7.13
N LEU A 359 -11.04 -34.87 -5.99
CA LEU A 359 -10.81 -36.08 -5.19
C LEU A 359 -12.12 -36.79 -4.82
N GLU A 360 -13.17 -36.04 -4.53
CA GLU A 360 -14.52 -36.54 -4.17
C GLU A 360 -15.19 -37.38 -5.29
N ASP A 361 -14.71 -37.26 -6.54
CA ASP A 361 -15.21 -38.00 -7.69
C ASP A 361 -14.43 -39.32 -7.93
N PHE A 362 -13.55 -39.72 -6.97
CA PHE A 362 -12.77 -40.95 -6.96
C PHE A 362 -13.07 -41.70 -5.67
N THR A 363 -13.32 -43.01 -5.78
CA THR A 363 -13.60 -43.88 -4.64
C THR A 363 -12.29 -44.40 -4.09
N TYR A 364 -12.03 -44.22 -2.79
CA TYR A 364 -10.87 -44.78 -2.10
C TYR A 364 -11.17 -46.17 -1.58
N ASP A 365 -10.27 -47.07 -1.83
CA ASP A 365 -10.27 -48.42 -1.28
C ASP A 365 -9.12 -48.54 -0.27
N GLU A 366 -9.45 -48.64 0.99
CA GLU A 366 -8.50 -48.69 2.10
C GLU A 366 -7.69 -50.00 2.12
N ALA A 367 -8.33 -51.12 1.78
CA ALA A 367 -7.69 -52.46 1.80
C ALA A 367 -6.53 -52.55 0.80
N SER A 368 -6.64 -51.89 -0.33
CA SER A 368 -5.64 -51.88 -1.39
C SER A 368 -4.84 -50.60 -1.51
N ASP A 369 -5.09 -49.60 -0.64
CA ASP A 369 -4.52 -48.23 -0.70
C ASP A 369 -4.52 -47.70 -2.16
N SER A 370 -5.70 -47.67 -2.75
CA SER A 370 -5.87 -47.24 -4.14
C SER A 370 -7.15 -46.43 -4.36
N TYR A 371 -7.21 -45.68 -5.45
CA TYR A 371 -8.39 -44.95 -5.85
C TYR A 371 -8.97 -45.52 -7.14
N THR A 372 -10.28 -45.61 -7.22
CA THR A 372 -10.98 -45.99 -8.47
C THR A 372 -11.59 -44.71 -9.10
N CYS A 373 -11.35 -44.48 -10.38
CA CYS A 373 -11.89 -43.32 -11.07
C CYS A 373 -13.30 -43.57 -11.62
N SER A 374 -14.03 -42.52 -12.02
CA SER A 374 -15.34 -42.62 -12.64
C SER A 374 -15.35 -43.40 -13.97
N GLY A 375 -14.20 -43.68 -14.56
CA GLY A 375 -14.01 -44.53 -15.72
C GLY A 375 -13.76 -46.00 -15.39
N GLY A 376 -13.71 -46.36 -14.09
CA GLY A 376 -13.46 -47.76 -13.64
C GLY A 376 -11.97 -48.09 -13.45
N GLU A 377 -11.07 -47.20 -13.81
CA GLU A 377 -9.63 -47.46 -13.71
C GLU A 377 -9.09 -47.26 -12.29
N ARG A 378 -8.18 -48.15 -11.89
CA ARG A 378 -7.57 -48.14 -10.57
C ARG A 378 -6.27 -47.35 -10.55
N LEU A 379 -6.21 -46.32 -9.70
CA LEU A 379 -5.03 -45.49 -9.47
C LEU A 379 -4.25 -46.06 -8.29
N THR A 380 -3.06 -46.59 -8.55
CA THR A 380 -2.17 -47.15 -7.54
C THR A 380 -1.11 -46.14 -7.14
N ILE A 381 -0.45 -46.36 -5.99
CA ILE A 381 0.62 -45.50 -5.49
C ILE A 381 1.75 -45.45 -6.53
N ARG A 382 2.12 -44.25 -6.93
CA ARG A 382 3.28 -43.96 -7.79
C ARG A 382 4.42 -43.31 -7.01
N ALA A 383 4.12 -42.59 -5.94
CA ALA A 383 5.11 -42.07 -5.00
C ALA A 383 4.46 -41.85 -3.62
N ARG A 384 5.13 -42.35 -2.57
CA ARG A 384 4.66 -42.19 -1.18
C ARG A 384 4.94 -40.77 -0.64
N HIS A 385 6.05 -40.15 -1.07
CA HIS A 385 6.51 -38.82 -0.61
C HIS A 385 6.98 -37.98 -1.81
N ALA A 386 6.07 -37.59 -2.69
CA ALA A 386 6.37 -36.68 -3.79
C ALA A 386 6.43 -35.21 -3.28
N LYS A 387 7.61 -34.62 -3.31
CA LYS A 387 7.75 -33.18 -2.98
C LYS A 387 7.27 -32.32 -4.15
N ILE A 388 6.25 -31.50 -3.93
CA ILE A 388 5.77 -30.52 -4.90
C ILE A 388 5.80 -29.17 -4.20
N LYS A 389 6.74 -28.30 -4.58
CA LYS A 389 7.01 -27.04 -3.88
C LYS A 389 7.39 -27.32 -2.40
N THR A 390 6.59 -26.77 -1.47
CA THR A 390 6.81 -26.87 -0.02
C THR A 390 5.97 -27.96 0.66
N LYS A 391 5.27 -28.81 -0.11
CA LYS A 391 4.37 -29.83 0.42
C LYS A 391 4.79 -31.22 -0.02
N VAL A 392 4.46 -32.20 0.81
CA VAL A 392 4.64 -33.62 0.50
C VAL A 392 3.29 -34.22 0.16
N TYR A 393 3.26 -34.96 -0.93
CA TYR A 393 2.06 -35.60 -1.44
C TYR A 393 2.27 -37.11 -1.57
N ARG A 394 1.23 -37.87 -1.29
CA ARG A 394 1.12 -39.24 -1.76
C ARG A 394 0.50 -39.17 -3.15
N ARG A 395 1.19 -39.67 -4.16
CA ARG A 395 0.75 -39.63 -5.55
C ARG A 395 0.24 -40.98 -5.98
N TYR A 396 -1.02 -40.99 -6.44
CA TYR A 396 -1.66 -42.14 -7.07
C TYR A 396 -1.82 -41.89 -8.57
N GLY A 397 -1.73 -42.92 -9.39
CA GLY A 397 -1.88 -42.75 -10.84
C GLY A 397 -2.15 -44.07 -11.56
N VAL A 398 -2.74 -43.96 -12.74
CA VAL A 398 -2.92 -45.06 -13.70
C VAL A 398 -1.66 -45.23 -14.55
N ALA A 399 -1.57 -46.29 -15.32
CA ALA A 399 -0.52 -46.49 -16.30
C ALA A 399 -0.53 -45.38 -17.38
N LYS A 400 0.62 -45.17 -18.02
CA LYS A 400 0.74 -44.18 -19.10
C LYS A 400 -0.12 -44.61 -20.29
N GLY A 401 -0.98 -43.71 -20.78
CA GLY A 401 -1.87 -43.98 -21.92
C GLY A 401 -3.27 -44.44 -21.54
N THR A 402 -3.52 -44.93 -20.31
CA THR A 402 -4.84 -45.39 -19.85
C THR A 402 -5.96 -44.36 -20.05
N CYS A 403 -5.62 -43.07 -20.07
CA CYS A 403 -6.63 -42.01 -20.24
C CYS A 403 -6.81 -41.55 -21.68
N ASP A 404 -6.14 -42.15 -22.66
CA ASP A 404 -6.19 -41.68 -24.06
C ASP A 404 -7.57 -41.79 -24.66
N ASP A 405 -8.29 -42.90 -24.49
CA ASP A 405 -9.62 -43.16 -25.04
C ASP A 405 -10.74 -43.05 -24.00
N CYS A 406 -10.45 -42.46 -22.83
CA CYS A 406 -11.40 -42.34 -21.75
C CYS A 406 -12.49 -41.30 -22.08
N ARG A 407 -13.77 -41.71 -22.03
CA ARG A 407 -14.95 -40.83 -22.24
C ARG A 407 -14.97 -39.61 -21.30
N TYR A 408 -14.33 -39.68 -20.16
CA TYR A 408 -14.24 -38.59 -19.17
C TYR A 408 -12.97 -37.75 -19.31
N LYS A 409 -12.08 -37.98 -20.27
CA LYS A 409 -10.81 -37.31 -20.45
C LYS A 409 -10.93 -35.78 -20.33
N LYS A 410 -11.88 -35.16 -21.06
CA LYS A 410 -12.10 -33.69 -21.03
C LYS A 410 -12.52 -33.14 -19.67
N ARG A 411 -13.18 -33.94 -18.81
CA ARG A 411 -13.60 -33.56 -17.46
C ARG A 411 -12.60 -33.97 -16.41
N CYS A 412 -11.74 -34.94 -16.70
CA CYS A 412 -10.77 -35.51 -15.74
C CYS A 412 -9.40 -34.84 -15.84
N LEU A 413 -8.89 -34.60 -17.05
CA LEU A 413 -7.56 -34.04 -17.29
C LEU A 413 -7.65 -32.55 -17.58
N LYS A 414 -6.81 -31.75 -16.89
CA LYS A 414 -6.76 -30.29 -17.09
C LYS A 414 -6.04 -29.91 -18.39
N THR A 415 -5.06 -30.71 -18.80
CA THR A 415 -4.26 -30.50 -20.00
C THR A 415 -4.74 -31.46 -21.10
N PRO A 416 -5.14 -30.98 -22.29
CA PRO A 416 -5.65 -31.86 -23.37
C PRO A 416 -4.64 -32.92 -23.84
N THR A 417 -3.35 -32.61 -23.77
CA THR A 417 -2.25 -33.51 -24.16
C THR A 417 -1.86 -34.51 -23.08
N ALA A 418 -2.43 -34.40 -21.86
CA ALA A 418 -2.12 -35.34 -20.80
C ALA A 418 -2.70 -36.73 -21.11
N ARG A 419 -1.90 -37.76 -20.88
CA ARG A 419 -2.20 -39.18 -21.16
C ARG A 419 -2.43 -40.02 -19.89
N THR A 420 -2.28 -39.38 -18.71
CA THR A 420 -2.33 -40.05 -17.42
C THR A 420 -2.98 -39.16 -16.39
N LYS A 421 -3.85 -39.72 -15.56
CA LYS A 421 -4.39 -39.04 -14.39
C LYS A 421 -3.52 -39.35 -13.17
N TYR A 422 -3.14 -38.27 -12.46
CA TYR A 422 -2.56 -38.37 -11.12
C TYR A 422 -3.47 -37.69 -10.10
N LEU A 423 -3.61 -38.33 -8.93
CA LEU A 423 -4.16 -37.73 -7.72
C LEU A 423 -3.01 -37.44 -6.77
N GLU A 424 -2.95 -36.24 -6.28
CA GLU A 424 -1.97 -35.78 -5.32
C GLU A 424 -2.68 -35.52 -4.01
N ILE A 425 -2.53 -36.45 -3.07
CA ILE A 425 -3.12 -36.39 -1.74
C ILE A 425 -2.10 -35.71 -0.84
N ASP A 426 -2.46 -34.52 -0.35
CA ASP A 426 -1.62 -33.77 0.59
C ASP A 426 -1.51 -34.57 1.89
N ILE A 427 -0.33 -35.13 2.18
CA ILE A 427 -0.03 -35.82 3.43
C ILE A 427 0.59 -34.93 4.49
N GLY A 428 0.50 -33.65 4.25
CA GLY A 428 1.01 -32.64 5.13
C GLY A 428 2.39 -32.12 4.75
N ARG A 429 2.83 -31.13 5.46
CA ARG A 429 4.20 -30.65 5.45
C ARG A 429 4.96 -31.41 6.51
N PRO A 430 6.28 -31.62 6.37
CA PRO A 430 7.06 -32.07 7.49
C PRO A 430 6.77 -31.19 8.69
N LEU A 431 6.31 -31.76 9.80
CA LEU A 431 6.05 -31.02 11.06
C LEU A 431 7.28 -30.22 11.49
N ASP A 432 8.47 -30.71 11.16
CA ASP A 432 9.75 -30.04 11.42
C ASP A 432 10.03 -28.80 10.54
N SER A 433 9.23 -28.55 9.48
CA SER A 433 9.40 -27.34 8.68
C SER A 433 8.97 -26.09 9.45
N LEU A 434 9.64 -24.95 9.21
CA LEU A 434 9.26 -23.66 9.80
C LEU A 434 7.77 -23.33 9.59
N ILE A 435 7.25 -23.68 8.43
CA ILE A 435 5.83 -23.50 8.11
C ILE A 435 4.95 -24.43 8.97
N GLY A 436 5.33 -25.69 9.14
CA GLY A 436 4.61 -26.66 10.00
C GLY A 436 4.56 -26.15 11.45
N LYS A 437 5.72 -25.81 12.00
CA LYS A 437 5.84 -25.25 13.35
C LYS A 437 5.02 -23.97 13.55
N MET A 438 4.98 -23.07 12.55
CA MET A 438 4.17 -21.85 12.63
C MET A 438 2.68 -22.16 12.59
N ILE A 439 2.22 -23.11 11.78
CA ILE A 439 0.81 -23.55 11.75
C ILE A 439 0.41 -24.13 13.12
N GLU A 440 1.22 -25.01 13.66
CA GLU A 440 1.00 -25.62 14.97
C GLU A 440 0.95 -24.55 16.08
N LYS A 441 1.91 -23.62 16.09
CA LYS A 441 1.96 -22.49 17.02
C LYS A 441 0.70 -21.60 16.95
N ILE A 442 0.25 -21.25 15.74
CA ILE A 442 -0.95 -20.40 15.54
C ILE A 442 -2.23 -21.13 15.95
N ASP A 443 -2.31 -22.45 15.77
CA ASP A 443 -3.51 -23.22 16.10
C ASP A 443 -3.68 -23.48 17.62
N THR A 444 -2.66 -23.15 18.45
CA THR A 444 -2.78 -23.15 19.91
C THR A 444 -3.72 -22.03 20.41
N VAL A 445 -4.22 -22.16 21.63
CA VAL A 445 -5.03 -21.10 22.28
C VAL A 445 -4.25 -19.78 22.35
N LYS A 446 -3.01 -19.83 22.84
CA LYS A 446 -2.11 -18.67 22.92
C LYS A 446 -1.85 -18.05 21.53
N GLY A 447 -1.60 -18.88 20.52
CA GLY A 447 -1.34 -18.42 19.16
C GLY A 447 -2.52 -17.67 18.56
N LYS A 448 -3.75 -18.15 18.81
CA LYS A 448 -4.98 -17.47 18.38
C LYS A 448 -5.17 -16.12 19.07
N GLU A 449 -5.01 -16.08 20.38
CA GLU A 449 -5.12 -14.82 21.15
C GLU A 449 -4.11 -13.76 20.69
N ARG A 450 -2.83 -14.16 20.50
CA ARG A 450 -1.79 -13.25 20.05
C ARG A 450 -2.05 -12.71 18.64
N TYR A 451 -2.46 -13.60 17.74
CA TYR A 451 -2.80 -13.18 16.38
C TYR A 451 -4.02 -12.24 16.33
N GLU A 452 -5.03 -12.46 17.16
CA GLU A 452 -6.25 -11.64 17.20
C GLU A 452 -5.99 -10.23 17.71
N ARG A 453 -5.09 -10.07 18.68
CA ARG A 453 -4.66 -8.74 19.17
C ARG A 453 -4.13 -7.84 18.04
N ARG A 454 -3.57 -8.42 16.95
CA ARG A 454 -3.12 -7.68 15.79
C ARG A 454 -4.16 -6.70 15.26
N LEU A 455 -5.42 -7.11 15.16
CA LEU A 455 -6.49 -6.26 14.63
C LEU A 455 -6.67 -5.00 15.48
N ALA A 456 -6.65 -5.13 16.80
CA ALA A 456 -6.76 -4.00 17.72
C ALA A 456 -5.54 -3.05 17.66
N ILE A 457 -4.38 -3.53 17.18
CA ILE A 457 -3.16 -2.72 17.07
C ILE A 457 -3.15 -1.95 15.74
N VAL A 458 -3.32 -2.62 14.60
CA VAL A 458 -3.10 -2.01 13.28
C VAL A 458 -4.34 -1.37 12.66
N GLU A 459 -5.55 -1.94 12.86
CA GLU A 459 -6.76 -1.42 12.22
C GLU A 459 -7.07 0.04 12.62
N PRO A 460 -6.96 0.45 13.91
CA PRO A 460 -7.17 1.83 14.29
C PRO A 460 -6.18 2.80 13.65
N VAL A 461 -4.93 2.38 13.47
CA VAL A 461 -3.88 3.18 12.81
C VAL A 461 -4.27 3.47 11.36
N PHE A 462 -4.62 2.43 10.60
CA PHE A 462 -5.03 2.60 9.20
C PHE A 462 -6.38 3.31 9.06
N ALA A 463 -7.31 3.09 10.00
CA ALA A 463 -8.58 3.82 10.05
C ALA A 463 -8.35 5.33 10.30
N ASN A 464 -7.46 5.69 11.21
CA ASN A 464 -7.06 7.07 11.45
C ASN A 464 -6.47 7.70 10.17
N ILE A 465 -5.48 7.07 9.56
CA ILE A 465 -4.82 7.61 8.35
C ILE A 465 -5.79 7.71 7.18
N LYS A 466 -6.58 6.66 6.92
CA LYS A 466 -7.47 6.61 5.76
C LYS A 466 -8.73 7.43 5.93
N THR A 467 -9.41 7.32 7.08
CA THR A 467 -10.75 7.88 7.28
C THR A 467 -10.69 9.28 7.88
N GLN A 468 -9.96 9.47 8.99
CA GLN A 468 -9.88 10.77 9.64
C GLN A 468 -9.00 11.74 8.85
N LYS A 469 -7.81 11.31 8.45
CA LYS A 469 -6.87 12.12 7.66
C LYS A 469 -7.12 12.06 6.15
N ARG A 470 -8.15 11.32 5.69
CA ARG A 470 -8.64 11.27 4.30
C ARG A 470 -7.57 10.91 3.28
N LEU A 471 -6.62 10.01 3.64
CA LEU A 471 -5.65 9.50 2.67
C LEU A 471 -6.31 8.42 1.81
N ASP A 472 -7.09 8.81 0.82
CA ASP A 472 -7.73 7.90 -0.13
C ASP A 472 -6.82 7.53 -1.29
N ARG A 473 -5.86 8.41 -1.62
CA ARG A 473 -4.88 8.23 -2.69
C ARG A 473 -3.64 9.10 -2.49
N PHE A 474 -2.51 8.62 -2.96
CA PHE A 474 -1.31 9.47 -3.07
C PHE A 474 -1.48 10.53 -4.16
N THR A 475 -1.09 11.77 -3.88
CA THR A 475 -1.21 12.89 -4.81
C THR A 475 0.05 13.11 -5.64
N VAL A 476 1.13 12.44 -5.29
CA VAL A 476 2.46 12.50 -5.91
C VAL A 476 2.77 11.22 -6.72
N ARG A 477 3.87 11.20 -7.45
CA ARG A 477 4.37 10.10 -8.27
C ARG A 477 5.83 9.81 -7.96
N GLY A 478 6.24 8.55 -8.17
CA GLY A 478 7.56 8.06 -7.86
C GLY A 478 7.69 7.63 -6.40
N LYS A 479 8.31 6.46 -6.18
CA LYS A 479 8.45 5.85 -4.84
C LYS A 479 9.04 6.81 -3.80
N PRO A 480 10.10 7.61 -4.10
CA PRO A 480 10.66 8.52 -3.10
C PRO A 480 9.64 9.56 -2.59
N LYS A 481 8.92 10.25 -3.49
CA LYS A 481 7.92 11.26 -3.12
C LYS A 481 6.70 10.66 -2.43
N VAL A 482 6.29 9.45 -2.85
CA VAL A 482 5.20 8.72 -2.20
C VAL A 482 5.60 8.33 -0.77
N ASN A 483 6.85 7.94 -0.54
CA ASN A 483 7.37 7.68 0.80
C ASN A 483 7.39 8.93 1.68
N VAL A 484 7.72 10.10 1.14
CA VAL A 484 7.58 11.38 1.88
C VAL A 484 6.14 11.54 2.33
N GLN A 485 5.18 11.43 1.41
CA GLN A 485 3.77 11.61 1.73
C GLN A 485 3.27 10.56 2.74
N TRP A 486 3.64 9.30 2.59
CA TRP A 486 3.28 8.23 3.52
C TRP A 486 3.83 8.48 4.92
N ARG A 487 5.12 8.79 5.03
CA ARG A 487 5.76 9.07 6.32
C ARG A 487 5.21 10.32 6.99
N LEU A 488 4.83 11.37 6.26
CA LEU A 488 4.15 12.54 6.84
C LEU A 488 2.84 12.15 7.54
N PHE A 489 2.04 11.25 6.96
CA PHE A 489 0.84 10.74 7.64
C PHE A 489 1.17 9.89 8.87
N CYS A 490 2.25 9.12 8.83
CA CYS A 490 2.70 8.33 9.97
C CYS A 490 3.28 9.21 11.07
N ILE A 491 4.02 10.26 10.72
CA ILE A 491 4.52 11.28 11.65
C ILE A 491 3.37 11.96 12.40
N ILE A 492 2.38 12.46 11.67
CA ILE A 492 1.24 13.14 12.30
C ILE A 492 0.41 12.18 13.16
N HIS A 493 0.30 10.90 12.78
CA HIS A 493 -0.30 9.89 13.64
C HIS A 493 0.46 9.74 14.96
N ASN A 494 1.79 9.66 14.93
CA ASN A 494 2.61 9.56 16.14
C ASN A 494 2.55 10.85 16.97
N ILE A 495 2.53 12.04 16.36
CA ILE A 495 2.34 13.32 17.06
C ILE A 495 0.99 13.36 17.79
N GLU A 496 -0.10 12.89 17.17
CA GLU A 496 -1.40 12.77 17.85
C GLU A 496 -1.33 11.84 19.07
N LYS A 497 -0.53 10.78 19.01
CA LYS A 497 -0.33 9.91 20.16
C LYS A 497 0.47 10.60 21.28
N ILE A 498 1.46 11.41 20.93
CA ILE A 498 2.20 12.24 21.88
C ILE A 498 1.23 13.21 22.57
N VAL A 499 0.37 13.90 21.84
CA VAL A 499 -0.62 14.83 22.41
C VAL A 499 -1.61 14.13 23.34
N ASN A 500 -2.08 12.94 22.96
CA ASN A 500 -3.14 12.25 23.68
C ASN A 500 -2.63 11.47 24.91
N PHE A 501 -1.36 11.07 24.92
CA PHE A 501 -0.84 10.13 25.91
C PHE A 501 0.53 10.52 26.50
N GLY A 502 1.19 11.53 25.94
CA GLY A 502 2.48 12.03 26.46
C GLY A 502 2.27 12.92 27.69
N ALA A 503 3.15 12.79 28.66
CA ALA A 503 3.08 13.57 29.91
C ALA A 503 3.39 15.07 29.72
N SER A 504 4.26 15.38 28.73
CA SER A 504 4.72 16.76 28.49
C SER A 504 3.68 17.63 27.77
N PHE A 505 2.60 17.05 27.25
CA PHE A 505 1.56 17.73 26.45
C PHE A 505 0.16 17.61 27.08
N ALA A 506 0.05 16.96 28.25
CA ALA A 506 -1.21 16.77 28.97
C ALA A 506 -1.69 18.04 29.70
#